data_fec00db80fa642c02011da8863eaaa17
#
_entry.id   fec00db80fa642c02011da8863eaaa17
#
_cell.length_a   1.000
_cell.length_b   1.000
_cell.length_c   1.000
_cell.angle_alpha   90.00
_cell.angle_beta   90.00
_cell.angle_gamma   90.00
#
_symmetry.space_group_name_H-M   'P 1'
#
loop_
_entity.id
_entity.type
_entity.pdbx_description
1 polymer ?
#
loop_
_entity_poly.entity_id
_entity_poly.type
_entity_poly.pdbx_seq_one_letter_code
_entity_poly.pdbx_strand_id
1 'polypeptide(L)'
;MDAAAHYRHLLTLGRDEFLASAAPAVLVRYRLRMPALSVTGTNTLTVDQSVHETVDVTMTDGRLPPEAAEMELYPLAKKLGASFRDRITIGRTENNDVVIADPSVSRLHAYVRHAKGWVVADAGSKNGTWLGDEHLEPRREAALPAGAVIRFGDVHLIFYRSSDLFELLGGDHGRR
;
A
#
# COMPACT_ATOMS: atom_id res chain seq x y z
N MET A 1 2.08 -16.37 2.23
CA MET A 1 3.47 -15.98 1.82
C MET A 1 3.55 -14.48 1.97
N ASP A 2 4.53 -13.98 2.70
CA ASP A 2 4.71 -12.54 2.92
C ASP A 2 5.09 -11.88 1.58
N ALA A 3 4.30 -10.88 1.14
CA ALA A 3 4.53 -10.19 -0.12
C ALA A 3 5.90 -9.51 -0.15
N ALA A 4 6.35 -8.93 0.96
CA ALA A 4 7.65 -8.29 1.05
C ALA A 4 8.82 -9.28 0.85
N ALA A 5 8.72 -10.49 1.41
CA ALA A 5 9.70 -11.53 1.21
C ALA A 5 9.72 -12.01 -0.25
N HIS A 6 8.55 -12.16 -0.88
CA HIS A 6 8.43 -12.52 -2.28
C HIS A 6 9.11 -11.49 -3.20
N TYR A 7 8.82 -10.21 -3.00
CA TYR A 7 9.43 -9.14 -3.83
C TYR A 7 10.93 -8.99 -3.60
N ARG A 8 11.44 -9.19 -2.37
CA ARG A 8 12.90 -9.25 -2.12
C ARG A 8 13.56 -10.39 -2.87
N HIS A 9 12.92 -11.56 -2.92
CA HIS A 9 13.42 -12.67 -3.70
C HIS A 9 13.46 -12.35 -5.20
N LEU A 10 12.38 -11.76 -5.75
CA LEU A 10 12.35 -11.36 -7.16
C LEU A 10 13.45 -10.36 -7.52
N LEU A 11 13.83 -9.45 -6.62
CA LEU A 11 14.95 -8.53 -6.83
C LEU A 11 16.27 -9.25 -7.10
N THR A 12 16.51 -10.39 -6.45
CA THR A 12 17.75 -11.16 -6.62
C THR A 12 17.84 -11.83 -8.00
N LEU A 13 16.71 -12.01 -8.69
CA LEU A 13 16.65 -12.64 -10.01
C LEU A 13 16.93 -11.66 -11.17
N GLY A 14 16.96 -10.36 -10.87
CA GLY A 14 17.18 -9.30 -11.85
C GLY A 14 15.90 -8.67 -12.39
N ARG A 15 16.09 -7.59 -13.17
CA ARG A 15 14.98 -6.72 -13.62
C ARG A 15 13.94 -7.46 -14.48
N ASP A 16 14.40 -8.22 -15.45
CA ASP A 16 13.49 -8.86 -16.42
C ASP A 16 12.61 -9.90 -15.74
N GLU A 17 13.19 -10.71 -14.85
CA GLU A 17 12.46 -11.71 -14.08
C GLU A 17 11.53 -11.07 -13.07
N PHE A 18 11.98 -9.98 -12.43
CA PHE A 18 11.13 -9.19 -11.54
C PHE A 18 9.89 -8.67 -12.26
N LEU A 19 10.06 -8.04 -13.43
CA LEU A 19 8.92 -7.48 -14.19
C LEU A 19 8.00 -8.56 -14.77
N ALA A 20 8.54 -9.74 -15.06
CA ALA A 20 7.74 -10.88 -15.56
C ALA A 20 6.91 -11.55 -14.47
N SER A 21 7.41 -11.57 -13.23
CA SER A 21 6.82 -12.32 -12.12
C SER A 21 6.07 -11.46 -11.13
N ALA A 22 6.39 -10.15 -11.03
CA ALA A 22 5.70 -9.22 -10.15
C ALA A 22 4.29 -8.85 -10.67
N ALA A 23 3.40 -8.49 -9.76
CA ALA A 23 2.14 -7.86 -10.15
C ALA A 23 2.43 -6.55 -10.91
N PRO A 24 1.61 -6.16 -11.89
CA PRO A 24 1.87 -4.99 -12.75
C PRO A 24 1.96 -3.66 -11.98
N ALA A 25 1.38 -3.59 -10.79
CA ALA A 25 1.51 -2.49 -9.85
C ALA A 25 1.29 -2.96 -8.42
N VAL A 26 1.69 -2.12 -7.46
CA VAL A 26 1.65 -2.41 -6.02
C VAL A 26 1.26 -1.16 -5.26
N LEU A 27 0.42 -1.31 -4.23
CA LEU A 27 0.25 -0.29 -3.20
C LEU A 27 1.20 -0.60 -2.04
N VAL A 28 1.91 0.41 -1.56
CA VAL A 28 2.89 0.28 -0.49
C VAL A 28 2.44 1.10 0.71
N ARG A 29 2.31 0.46 1.87
CA ARG A 29 2.09 1.11 3.15
C ARG A 29 3.40 1.11 3.93
N TYR A 30 3.80 2.27 4.44
CA TYR A 30 4.94 2.39 5.34
C TYR A 30 4.44 2.45 6.78
N ARG A 31 4.99 1.59 7.64
CA ARG A 31 4.77 1.61 9.09
C ARG A 31 6.08 1.94 9.78
N LEU A 32 6.08 2.95 10.65
CA LEU A 32 7.22 3.19 11.51
C LEU A 32 7.34 2.05 12.53
N ARG A 33 8.51 1.42 12.57
CA ARG A 33 8.84 0.49 13.64
C ARG A 33 9.27 1.32 14.85
N MET A 34 8.34 1.54 15.79
CA MET A 34 8.72 2.11 17.08
C MET A 34 9.61 1.09 17.79
N PRO A 35 10.85 1.45 18.18
CA PRO A 35 11.61 0.58 19.05
C PRO A 35 10.81 0.37 20.34
N ALA A 36 10.69 -0.90 20.77
CA ALA A 36 10.08 -1.20 22.04
C ALA A 36 10.83 -0.41 23.12
N LEU A 37 10.17 0.58 23.71
CA LEU A 37 10.71 1.30 24.87
C LEU A 37 10.79 0.29 26.02
N SER A 38 11.98 -0.27 26.23
CA SER A 38 12.28 -1.01 27.44
C SER A 38 12.32 -0.01 28.58
N VAL A 39 11.19 0.16 29.25
CA VAL A 39 11.13 0.91 30.50
C VAL A 39 11.72 0.04 31.60
N THR A 40 13.02 0.12 31.79
CA THR A 40 13.69 -0.32 33.02
C THR A 40 13.69 0.85 33.99
N GLY A 41 12.66 0.95 34.80
CA GLY A 41 12.59 2.00 35.84
C GLY A 41 11.22 2.08 36.48
N THR A 42 11.15 1.78 37.75
CA THR A 42 9.99 1.86 38.64
C THR A 42 9.40 3.28 38.68
N ASN A 43 8.45 3.57 37.79
CA ASN A 43 7.43 4.58 37.99
C ASN A 43 6.18 4.19 37.23
N THR A 44 5.10 3.99 37.96
CA THR A 44 3.78 3.60 37.49
C THR A 44 3.19 4.75 36.65
N LEU A 45 3.32 4.63 35.33
CA LEU A 45 2.49 5.35 34.39
C LEU A 45 1.55 4.33 33.75
N THR A 46 0.29 4.41 34.09
CA THR A 46 -0.79 3.65 33.44
C THR A 46 -0.90 4.21 32.01
N VAL A 47 -0.32 3.49 31.05
CA VAL A 47 -0.53 3.78 29.63
C VAL A 47 -1.81 3.05 29.22
N ASP A 48 -2.82 3.81 28.88
CA ASP A 48 -4.05 3.31 28.26
C ASP A 48 -3.69 2.59 26.95
N GLN A 49 -4.01 1.29 26.85
CA GLN A 49 -3.68 0.43 25.71
C GLN A 49 -4.53 0.70 24.45
N SER A 50 -5.25 1.80 24.38
CA SER A 50 -6.13 2.16 23.27
C SER A 50 -5.51 3.11 22.23
N VAL A 51 -4.28 3.56 22.41
CA VAL A 51 -3.63 4.45 21.44
C VAL A 51 -2.72 3.64 20.52
N HIS A 52 -3.31 3.09 19.47
CA HIS A 52 -2.56 2.76 18.26
C HIS A 52 -2.26 4.07 17.53
N GLU A 53 -1.23 4.77 17.98
CA GLU A 53 -0.71 5.95 17.30
C GLU A 53 -0.01 5.48 16.03
N THR A 54 -0.77 5.35 14.94
CA THR A 54 -0.23 5.29 13.59
C THR A 54 0.30 6.67 13.27
N VAL A 55 1.59 6.89 13.48
CA VAL A 55 2.24 8.10 12.99
C VAL A 55 2.30 8.01 11.48
N ASP A 56 1.41 8.75 10.81
CA ASP A 56 1.45 8.98 9.39
C ASP A 56 2.75 9.68 9.02
N VAL A 57 3.60 8.97 8.29
CA VAL A 57 4.75 9.59 7.65
C VAL A 57 4.25 10.31 6.40
N THR A 58 3.85 11.55 6.54
CA THR A 58 3.66 12.45 5.41
C THR A 58 5.01 12.67 4.73
N MET A 59 5.16 12.13 3.54
CA MET A 59 6.32 12.34 2.69
C MET A 59 6.37 13.82 2.26
N THR A 60 7.16 14.64 2.96
CA THR A 60 7.34 16.06 2.63
C THR A 60 8.35 16.27 1.51
N ASP A 61 9.18 15.27 1.13
CA ASP A 61 10.33 15.47 0.23
C ASP A 61 10.58 14.35 -0.80
N GLY A 62 9.64 13.43 -1.01
CA GLY A 62 9.86 12.34 -1.99
C GLY A 62 11.01 11.38 -1.64
N ARG A 63 11.59 11.49 -0.46
CA ARG A 63 12.62 10.58 0.04
C ARG A 63 11.98 9.43 0.81
N LEU A 64 12.53 8.23 0.60
CA LEU A 64 12.17 7.03 1.36
C LEU A 64 12.25 7.30 2.86
N PRO A 65 11.28 6.79 3.66
CA PRO A 65 11.40 6.78 5.09
C PRO A 65 12.68 6.04 5.51
N PRO A 66 13.27 6.41 6.66
CA PRO A 66 14.50 5.80 7.16
C PRO A 66 14.36 4.27 7.29
N GLU A 67 15.48 3.55 7.33
CA GLU A 67 15.60 2.07 7.42
C GLU A 67 14.73 1.39 8.50
N ALA A 68 14.14 2.17 9.40
CA ALA A 68 13.25 1.73 10.47
C ALA A 68 11.78 1.54 10.05
N ALA A 69 11.40 1.80 8.79
CA ALA A 69 10.03 1.62 8.34
C ALA A 69 9.80 0.19 7.81
N GLU A 70 8.79 -0.47 8.34
CA GLU A 70 8.27 -1.71 7.73
C GLU A 70 7.41 -1.35 6.53
N MET A 71 7.67 -2.01 5.40
CA MET A 71 6.84 -1.88 4.20
C MET A 71 5.85 -3.04 4.13
N GLU A 72 4.56 -2.72 4.06
CA GLU A 72 3.53 -3.66 3.67
C GLU A 72 3.23 -3.48 2.18
N LEU A 73 3.35 -4.55 1.41
CA LEU A 73 3.12 -4.56 -0.02
C LEU A 73 1.77 -5.21 -0.34
N TYR A 74 0.96 -4.51 -1.10
CA TYR A 74 -0.35 -4.97 -1.57
C TYR A 74 -0.33 -5.06 -3.10
N PRO A 75 0.01 -6.24 -3.67
CA PRO A 75 0.07 -6.43 -5.12
C PRO A 75 -1.30 -6.21 -5.77
N LEU A 76 -1.35 -5.40 -6.82
CA LEU A 76 -2.56 -5.17 -7.60
C LEU A 76 -2.72 -6.25 -8.66
N ALA A 77 -3.19 -7.40 -8.21
CA ALA A 77 -3.47 -8.57 -9.06
C ALA A 77 -4.85 -9.13 -8.79
N LYS A 78 -5.44 -9.74 -9.81
CA LYS A 78 -6.73 -10.42 -9.70
C LYS A 78 -6.59 -11.73 -8.94
N LYS A 79 -7.49 -11.98 -8.00
CA LYS A 79 -7.66 -13.32 -7.43
C LYS A 79 -8.41 -14.22 -8.42
N LEU A 80 -8.07 -15.50 -8.41
CA LEU A 80 -8.82 -16.51 -9.17
C LEU A 80 -10.27 -16.57 -8.65
N GLY A 81 -11.23 -16.51 -9.56
CA GLY A 81 -12.66 -16.53 -9.22
C GLY A 81 -13.23 -15.21 -8.71
N ALA A 82 -12.49 -14.10 -8.80
CA ALA A 82 -12.98 -12.79 -8.41
C ALA A 82 -14.23 -12.35 -9.19
N SER A 83 -15.16 -11.68 -8.48
CA SER A 83 -16.49 -11.31 -8.99
C SER A 83 -16.47 -10.34 -10.17
N PHE A 84 -15.47 -9.48 -10.26
CA PHE A 84 -15.32 -8.47 -11.32
C PHE A 84 -14.10 -8.79 -12.18
N ARG A 85 -14.27 -8.92 -13.48
CA ARG A 85 -13.15 -9.25 -14.39
C ARG A 85 -12.35 -8.03 -14.85
N ASP A 86 -12.97 -6.86 -14.87
CA ASP A 86 -12.45 -5.62 -15.44
C ASP A 86 -11.73 -4.71 -14.44
N ARG A 87 -11.80 -5.05 -13.14
CA ARG A 87 -11.25 -4.21 -12.05
C ARG A 87 -10.69 -5.04 -10.90
N ILE A 88 -9.74 -4.50 -10.19
CA ILE A 88 -9.14 -5.07 -8.98
C ILE A 88 -9.84 -4.41 -7.80
N THR A 89 -10.52 -5.19 -6.99
CA THR A 89 -11.26 -4.71 -5.82
C THR A 89 -10.37 -4.59 -4.61
N ILE A 90 -10.58 -3.54 -3.81
CA ILE A 90 -9.82 -3.24 -2.59
C ILE A 90 -10.83 -3.08 -1.44
N GLY A 91 -10.57 -3.74 -0.34
CA GLY A 91 -11.42 -3.63 0.83
C GLY A 91 -10.96 -4.48 1.99
N ARG A 92 -11.71 -4.42 3.11
CA ARG A 92 -11.33 -5.07 4.36
C ARG A 92 -11.58 -6.58 4.38
N THR A 93 -12.47 -7.08 3.55
CA THR A 93 -12.89 -8.49 3.59
C THR A 93 -12.19 -9.34 2.52
N GLU A 94 -12.03 -10.63 2.80
CA GLU A 94 -11.28 -11.60 2.01
C GLU A 94 -11.82 -11.82 0.58
N ASN A 95 -13.06 -11.41 0.30
CA ASN A 95 -13.65 -11.49 -1.04
C ASN A 95 -13.15 -10.41 -2.00
N ASN A 96 -12.32 -9.47 -1.54
CA ASN A 96 -11.62 -8.51 -2.41
C ASN A 96 -10.34 -9.11 -2.99
N ASP A 97 -9.93 -8.58 -4.13
CA ASP A 97 -8.64 -8.94 -4.73
C ASP A 97 -7.47 -8.50 -3.84
N VAL A 98 -7.57 -7.30 -3.28
CA VAL A 98 -6.62 -6.71 -2.33
C VAL A 98 -7.33 -6.54 -0.98
N VAL A 99 -6.79 -7.17 0.05
CA VAL A 99 -7.34 -7.12 1.41
C VAL A 99 -6.49 -6.20 2.28
N ILE A 100 -7.11 -5.14 2.79
CA ILE A 100 -6.52 -4.23 3.76
C ILE A 100 -7.31 -4.38 5.06
N ALA A 101 -6.79 -5.16 5.99
CA ALA A 101 -7.44 -5.51 7.25
C ALA A 101 -7.35 -4.35 8.27
N ASP A 102 -8.08 -3.26 7.99
CA ASP A 102 -8.13 -2.08 8.82
C ASP A 102 -9.60 -1.68 9.06
N PRO A 103 -10.02 -1.35 10.29
CA PRO A 103 -11.41 -1.02 10.61
C PRO A 103 -11.93 0.23 9.91
N SER A 104 -11.08 1.18 9.53
CA SER A 104 -11.44 2.37 8.76
C SER A 104 -11.75 2.06 7.29
N VAL A 105 -11.29 0.91 6.79
CA VAL A 105 -11.52 0.45 5.41
C VAL A 105 -12.85 -0.29 5.32
N SER A 106 -13.68 0.06 4.36
CA SER A 106 -14.98 -0.60 4.11
C SER A 106 -14.79 -2.02 3.56
N ARG A 107 -15.82 -2.89 3.71
CA ARG A 107 -15.80 -4.27 3.21
C ARG A 107 -15.43 -4.34 1.71
N LEU A 108 -16.06 -3.52 0.89
CA LEU A 108 -15.63 -3.11 -0.44
C LEU A 108 -15.42 -1.60 -0.36
N HIS A 109 -14.19 -1.12 -0.55
CA HIS A 109 -13.85 0.28 -0.34
C HIS A 109 -13.63 1.03 -1.64
N ALA A 110 -12.80 0.45 -2.49
CA ALA A 110 -12.39 1.05 -3.75
C ALA A 110 -12.14 -0.04 -4.81
N TYR A 111 -11.92 0.39 -6.02
CA TYR A 111 -11.36 -0.46 -7.05
C TYR A 111 -10.32 0.30 -7.89
N VAL A 112 -9.39 -0.43 -8.46
CA VAL A 112 -8.45 0.08 -9.45
C VAL A 112 -8.61 -0.68 -10.76
N ARG A 113 -8.29 -0.02 -11.85
CA ARG A 113 -8.36 -0.60 -13.20
C ARG A 113 -7.20 -0.08 -14.05
N HIS A 114 -6.67 -0.94 -14.88
CA HIS A 114 -5.70 -0.57 -15.90
C HIS A 114 -6.36 -0.62 -17.28
N ALA A 115 -6.47 0.53 -17.94
CA ALA A 115 -7.01 0.67 -19.28
C ALA A 115 -5.99 1.40 -20.18
N LYS A 116 -6.17 2.68 -20.45
CA LYS A 116 -5.15 3.54 -21.08
C LYS A 116 -4.10 4.05 -20.08
N GLY A 117 -4.27 3.72 -18.81
CA GLY A 117 -3.47 4.04 -17.65
C GLY A 117 -4.15 3.48 -16.41
N TRP A 118 -3.52 3.63 -15.26
CA TRP A 118 -4.12 3.23 -13.99
C TRP A 118 -5.14 4.28 -13.56
N VAL A 119 -6.29 3.81 -13.11
CA VAL A 119 -7.35 4.63 -12.53
C VAL A 119 -7.81 4.02 -11.21
N VAL A 120 -8.29 4.85 -10.31
CA VAL A 120 -8.88 4.45 -9.03
C VAL A 120 -10.25 5.09 -8.90
N ALA A 121 -11.16 4.40 -8.22
CA ALA A 121 -12.47 4.93 -7.84
C ALA A 121 -12.89 4.43 -6.46
N ASP A 122 -13.53 5.30 -5.71
CA ASP A 122 -14.24 4.93 -4.49
C ASP A 122 -15.48 4.08 -4.84
N ALA A 123 -15.71 2.99 -4.14
CA ALA A 123 -16.84 2.09 -4.39
C ALA A 123 -18.12 2.45 -3.60
N GLY A 124 -18.15 3.62 -2.98
CA GLY A 124 -19.16 4.05 -2.03
C GLY A 124 -18.77 3.68 -0.60
N SER A 125 -17.52 3.94 -0.24
CA SER A 125 -16.98 3.64 1.07
C SER A 125 -17.57 4.51 2.18
N LYS A 126 -17.49 4.06 3.43
CA LYS A 126 -18.00 4.81 4.59
C LYS A 126 -17.14 6.02 4.91
N ASN A 127 -15.81 5.85 4.86
CA ASN A 127 -14.85 6.87 5.31
C ASN A 127 -14.16 7.60 4.14
N GLY A 128 -14.48 7.26 2.89
CA GLY A 128 -13.99 7.92 1.70
C GLY A 128 -12.60 7.45 1.21
N THR A 129 -12.31 7.82 -0.02
CA THR A 129 -11.03 7.62 -0.71
C THR A 129 -10.47 8.98 -1.10
N TRP A 130 -9.18 9.20 -0.88
CA TRP A 130 -8.47 10.43 -1.28
C TRP A 130 -7.30 10.09 -2.18
N LEU A 131 -7.03 10.97 -3.13
CA LEU A 131 -5.84 10.95 -3.99
C LEU A 131 -5.06 12.24 -3.74
N GLY A 132 -3.93 12.14 -3.02
CA GLY A 132 -3.33 13.32 -2.40
C GLY A 132 -4.33 13.98 -1.45
N ASP A 133 -4.59 15.27 -1.66
CA ASP A 133 -5.55 16.05 -0.87
C ASP A 133 -6.98 16.05 -1.45
N GLU A 134 -7.18 15.43 -2.63
CA GLU A 134 -8.48 15.40 -3.30
C GLU A 134 -9.34 14.22 -2.80
N HIS A 135 -10.52 14.54 -2.26
CA HIS A 135 -11.53 13.54 -1.95
C HIS A 135 -12.23 13.06 -3.23
N LEU A 136 -12.16 11.77 -3.50
CA LEU A 136 -12.79 11.20 -4.69
C LEU A 136 -14.30 11.07 -4.54
N GLU A 137 -15.03 11.53 -5.54
CA GLU A 137 -16.46 11.26 -5.62
C GLU A 137 -16.72 9.75 -5.81
N PRO A 138 -17.69 9.17 -5.08
CA PRO A 138 -18.02 7.76 -5.21
C PRO A 138 -18.34 7.37 -6.66
N ARG A 139 -17.74 6.26 -7.13
CA ARG A 139 -17.94 5.66 -8.45
C ARG A 139 -17.41 6.49 -9.63
N ARG A 140 -16.67 7.56 -9.37
CA ARG A 140 -15.98 8.35 -10.38
C ARG A 140 -14.52 7.93 -10.45
N GLU A 141 -14.07 7.56 -11.65
CA GLU A 141 -12.67 7.19 -11.86
C GLU A 141 -11.77 8.43 -11.93
N ALA A 142 -10.67 8.39 -11.20
CA ALA A 142 -9.59 9.36 -11.23
C ALA A 142 -8.30 8.70 -11.72
N ALA A 143 -7.47 9.44 -12.45
CA ALA A 143 -6.17 8.94 -12.90
C ALA A 143 -5.26 8.68 -11.69
N LEU A 144 -4.58 7.53 -11.69
CA LEU A 144 -3.67 7.10 -10.63
C LEU A 144 -2.23 7.08 -11.16
N PRO A 145 -1.50 8.20 -11.05
CA PRO A 145 -0.12 8.28 -11.52
C PRO A 145 0.82 7.53 -10.57
N ALA A 146 1.96 7.08 -11.09
CA ALA A 146 3.01 6.46 -10.28
C ALA A 146 3.51 7.44 -9.21
N GLY A 147 3.75 6.94 -8.01
CA GLY A 147 4.15 7.74 -6.84
C GLY A 147 2.99 8.49 -6.16
N ALA A 148 1.76 8.35 -6.66
CA ALA A 148 0.61 9.00 -6.03
C ALA A 148 0.35 8.44 -4.63
N VAL A 149 0.11 9.34 -3.68
CA VAL A 149 -0.39 9.00 -2.35
C VAL A 149 -1.89 8.78 -2.42
N ILE A 150 -2.36 7.63 -1.99
CA ILE A 150 -3.77 7.29 -1.92
C ILE A 150 -4.14 6.94 -0.48
N ARG A 151 -5.32 7.35 -0.05
CA ARG A 151 -5.83 7.07 1.29
C ARG A 151 -7.18 6.40 1.23
N PHE A 152 -7.31 5.25 1.89
CA PHE A 152 -8.57 4.52 2.09
C PHE A 152 -8.98 4.59 3.56
N GLY A 153 -9.97 5.42 3.89
CA GLY A 153 -10.25 5.74 5.29
C GLY A 153 -9.05 6.38 5.96
N ASP A 154 -8.45 5.71 6.95
CA ASP A 154 -7.25 6.19 7.67
C ASP A 154 -5.95 5.54 7.16
N VAL A 155 -6.01 4.66 6.16
CA VAL A 155 -4.86 3.94 5.64
C VAL A 155 -4.23 4.68 4.47
N HIS A 156 -3.00 5.15 4.65
CA HIS A 156 -2.20 5.82 3.62
C HIS A 156 -1.29 4.83 2.89
N LEU A 157 -1.30 4.90 1.57
CA LEU A 157 -0.50 4.05 0.69
C LEU A 157 0.08 4.87 -0.44
N ILE A 158 1.15 4.37 -1.05
CA ILE A 158 1.74 4.95 -2.25
C ILE A 158 1.60 3.94 -3.37
N PHE A 159 1.15 4.41 -4.53
CA PHE A 159 1.01 3.60 -5.72
C PHE A 159 2.31 3.56 -6.51
N TYR A 160 2.80 2.35 -6.81
CA TYR A 160 3.96 2.13 -7.67
C TYR A 160 3.63 1.15 -8.78
N ARG A 161 4.13 1.40 -9.99
CA ARG A 161 4.22 0.38 -11.03
C ARG A 161 5.38 -0.55 -10.70
N SER A 162 5.38 -1.76 -11.23
CA SER A 162 6.46 -2.73 -10.95
C SER A 162 7.83 -2.20 -11.31
N SER A 163 7.97 -1.43 -12.40
CA SER A 163 9.22 -0.80 -12.79
C SER A 163 9.73 0.19 -11.73
N ASP A 164 8.82 1.03 -11.21
CA ASP A 164 9.17 2.04 -10.23
C ASP A 164 9.50 1.41 -8.87
N LEU A 165 8.78 0.32 -8.53
CA LEU A 165 9.05 -0.45 -7.32
C LEU A 165 10.42 -1.15 -7.39
N PHE A 166 10.80 -1.69 -8.55
CA PHE A 166 12.13 -2.31 -8.75
C PHE A 166 13.25 -1.31 -8.45
N GLU A 167 13.17 -0.11 -9.00
CA GLU A 167 14.14 0.97 -8.77
C GLU A 167 14.16 1.41 -7.30
N LEU A 168 12.97 1.56 -6.69
CA LEU A 168 12.80 1.91 -5.29
C LEU A 168 13.48 0.92 -4.34
N LEU A 169 13.34 -0.38 -4.61
CA LEU A 169 13.90 -1.45 -3.78
C LEU A 169 15.40 -1.69 -4.02
N GLY A 170 16.04 -0.88 -4.86
CA GLY A 170 17.49 -0.93 -5.09
C GLY A 170 17.94 -1.88 -6.21
N GLY A 171 17.04 -2.23 -7.12
CA GLY A 171 17.31 -3.16 -8.21
C GLY A 171 18.39 -2.75 -9.21
N ASP A 172 18.91 -1.54 -9.17
CA ASP A 172 19.94 -1.07 -10.11
C ASP A 172 21.28 -0.64 -9.43
N HIS A 173 21.46 -0.91 -8.13
CA HIS A 173 22.69 -0.53 -7.41
C HIS A 173 23.88 -1.49 -7.63
N GLY A 174 23.79 -2.41 -8.60
CA GLY A 174 24.75 -3.48 -8.85
C GLY A 174 25.62 -3.35 -10.12
N ARG A 175 25.56 -2.24 -10.87
CA ARG A 175 26.42 -2.02 -12.02
C ARG A 175 27.16 -0.68 -11.92
N ARG A 176 28.23 -0.68 -11.16
CA ARG A 176 29.41 0.15 -11.40
C ARG A 176 30.64 -0.74 -11.42
#